data_88debe5d8649fdb0b98ea1ed6c7e9c6c
#
_entry.id   88debe5d8649fdb0b98ea1ed6c7e9c6c
#
_cell.length_a   1.000
_cell.length_b   1.000
_cell.length_c   1.000
_cell.angle_alpha   90.00
_cell.angle_beta   90.00
_cell.angle_gamma   90.00
#
_symmetry.space_group_name_H-M   'P 1'
#
loop_
_entity.id
_entity.type
_entity.pdbx_description
1 polymer ?
#
loop_
_entity_poly.entity_id
_entity_poly.type
_entity_poly.pdbx_seq_one_letter_code
_entity_poly.pdbx_strand_id
1 'polypeptide(L)'
;MLLSLDINSLHDCVVSSSKRHLVNKETEYIAQIVKHKRHVLDYTLQETSKGICCVSYLSKLENLYVPSINEEYLPLLCEKLDIKEELSKSFVSEEVLSKAFKAYFSHKYDRLKEIYESIDAPCFSASSGIITCLYMLSKNNYTSCNEIFQSLDVIKGAMKFYEASLFIYAVSEYSIRLNNYKEAYEFLINLDDIN
;
A
#
# COMPACT_ATOMS: atom_id res chain seq x y z
N MET A 1 -1.75 21.67 1.00
CA MET A 1 -2.03 20.92 2.25
C MET A 1 -0.88 19.97 2.41
N LEU A 2 -0.07 20.10 3.47
CA LEU A 2 1.06 19.21 3.73
C LEU A 2 0.54 17.81 4.05
N LEU A 3 1.24 16.78 3.58
CA LEU A 3 0.97 15.40 3.95
C LEU A 3 1.10 15.27 5.47
N SER A 4 0.07 14.75 6.13
CA SER A 4 0.10 14.46 7.57
C SER A 4 0.66 13.05 7.84
N LEU A 5 1.62 12.60 7.02
CA LEU A 5 2.25 11.29 7.20
C LEU A 5 3.26 11.36 8.35
N ASP A 6 3.17 10.41 9.26
CA ASP A 6 4.13 10.26 10.34
C ASP A 6 5.36 9.48 9.84
N ILE A 7 6.48 10.20 9.69
CA ILE A 7 7.77 9.69 9.22
C ILE A 7 8.25 8.52 10.07
N ASN A 8 8.17 8.63 11.39
CA ASN A 8 8.61 7.57 12.30
C ASN A 8 7.77 6.30 12.11
N SER A 9 6.46 6.46 11.95
CA SER A 9 5.55 5.35 11.72
C SER A 9 5.80 4.65 10.36
N LEU A 10 6.23 5.38 9.33
CA LEU A 10 6.64 4.80 8.05
C LEU A 10 7.95 4.04 8.17
N HIS A 11 8.93 4.61 8.87
CA HIS A 11 10.20 3.95 9.18
C HIS A 11 9.99 2.64 9.96
N ASP A 12 9.21 2.67 11.04
CA ASP A 12 8.85 1.47 11.82
C ASP A 12 8.16 0.41 10.97
N CYS A 13 7.37 0.83 9.99
CA CYS A 13 6.75 -0.08 9.04
C CYS A 13 7.79 -0.79 8.17
N VAL A 14 8.78 -0.09 7.63
CA VAL A 14 9.84 -0.68 6.81
C VAL A 14 10.67 -1.66 7.64
N VAL A 15 11.12 -1.27 8.83
CA VAL A 15 11.87 -2.15 9.76
C VAL A 15 11.07 -3.39 10.12
N SER A 16 9.78 -3.25 10.44
CA SER A 16 8.94 -4.39 10.78
C SER A 16 8.66 -5.29 9.57
N SER A 17 8.56 -4.72 8.36
CA SER A 17 8.30 -5.49 7.14
C SER A 17 9.46 -6.40 6.75
N SER A 18 10.70 -6.04 7.09
CA SER A 18 11.88 -6.89 6.86
C SER A 18 11.80 -8.24 7.58
N LYS A 19 10.99 -8.35 8.64
CA LYS A 19 10.78 -9.56 9.45
C LYS A 19 9.62 -10.45 8.96
N ARG A 20 8.89 -10.07 7.90
CA ARG A 20 7.65 -10.72 7.44
C ARG A 20 7.84 -11.70 6.28
N HIS A 21 8.97 -12.36 6.19
CA HIS A 21 9.34 -13.21 5.04
C HIS A 21 8.50 -14.47 4.82
N LEU A 22 7.60 -14.83 5.75
CA LEU A 22 6.86 -16.11 5.74
C LEU A 22 5.41 -15.99 5.25
N VAL A 23 4.92 -14.80 4.96
CA VAL A 23 3.54 -14.61 4.50
C VAL A 23 3.45 -14.90 3.00
N ASN A 24 2.46 -15.71 2.60
CA ASN A 24 2.25 -15.96 1.18
C ASN A 24 1.65 -14.72 0.48
N LYS A 25 1.90 -14.60 -0.84
CA LYS A 25 1.50 -13.43 -1.64
C LYS A 25 -0.02 -13.20 -1.65
N GLU A 26 -0.79 -14.26 -1.62
CA GLU A 26 -2.25 -14.17 -1.60
C GLU A 26 -2.75 -13.57 -0.29
N THR A 27 -2.25 -14.05 0.85
CA THR A 27 -2.60 -13.52 2.17
C THR A 27 -2.20 -12.06 2.32
N GLU A 28 -1.04 -11.67 1.78
CA GLU A 28 -0.59 -10.28 1.77
C GLU A 28 -1.56 -9.37 1.03
N TYR A 29 -1.94 -9.78 -0.18
CA TYR A 29 -2.91 -9.03 -0.99
C TYR A 29 -4.28 -8.92 -0.32
N ILE A 30 -4.78 -10.04 0.23
CA ILE A 30 -6.03 -10.07 0.99
C ILE A 30 -5.95 -9.14 2.20
N ALA A 31 -4.84 -9.15 2.95
CA ALA A 31 -4.65 -8.30 4.12
C ALA A 31 -4.72 -6.81 3.77
N GLN A 32 -4.10 -6.40 2.66
CA GLN A 32 -4.14 -5.03 2.15
C GLN A 32 -5.57 -4.62 1.81
N ILE A 33 -6.30 -5.45 1.05
CA ILE A 33 -7.69 -5.17 0.66
C ILE A 33 -8.61 -5.12 1.87
N VAL A 34 -8.55 -6.12 2.75
CA VAL A 34 -9.36 -6.18 3.98
C VAL A 34 -9.15 -4.93 4.83
N LYS A 35 -7.90 -4.56 5.06
CA LYS A 35 -7.56 -3.38 5.86
C LYS A 35 -8.03 -2.09 5.20
N HIS A 36 -7.79 -1.91 3.92
CA HIS A 36 -8.22 -0.74 3.16
C HIS A 36 -9.75 -0.61 3.18
N LYS A 37 -10.47 -1.68 2.82
CA LYS A 37 -11.93 -1.65 2.74
C LYS A 37 -12.59 -1.42 4.10
N ARG A 38 -12.05 -2.04 5.16
CA ARG A 38 -12.50 -1.78 6.51
C ARG A 38 -12.43 -0.29 6.87
N HIS A 39 -11.33 0.38 6.54
CA HIS A 39 -11.19 1.82 6.76
C HIS A 39 -12.12 2.66 5.89
N VAL A 40 -12.30 2.30 4.63
CA VAL A 40 -13.25 2.98 3.73
C VAL A 40 -14.69 2.91 4.27
N LEU A 41 -15.05 1.79 4.89
CA LEU A 41 -16.36 1.59 5.52
C LEU A 41 -16.45 2.13 6.96
N ASP A 42 -15.36 2.74 7.45
CA ASP A 42 -15.25 3.23 8.84
C ASP A 42 -15.54 2.17 9.91
N TYR A 43 -15.21 0.90 9.61
CA TYR A 43 -15.41 -0.21 10.56
C TYR A 43 -14.19 -0.36 11.48
N THR A 44 -14.48 -0.58 12.78
CA THR A 44 -13.47 -1.01 13.75
C THR A 44 -13.06 -2.46 13.52
N LEU A 45 -11.92 -2.88 14.06
CA LEU A 45 -11.51 -4.29 14.08
C LEU A 45 -12.58 -5.18 14.76
N GLN A 46 -13.23 -4.67 15.82
CA GLN A 46 -14.26 -5.39 16.55
C GLN A 46 -15.52 -5.60 15.70
N GLU A 47 -15.97 -4.59 15.00
CA GLU A 47 -17.14 -4.69 14.10
C GLU A 47 -16.86 -5.63 12.96
N THR A 48 -15.67 -5.54 12.34
CA THR A 48 -15.30 -6.40 11.21
C THR A 48 -15.14 -7.85 11.62
N SER A 49 -14.53 -8.14 12.77
CA SER A 49 -14.29 -9.51 13.23
C SER A 49 -15.54 -10.19 13.81
N LYS A 50 -16.57 -9.43 14.19
CA LYS A 50 -17.76 -9.94 14.86
C LYS A 50 -18.47 -11.03 14.03
N GLY A 51 -18.60 -12.21 14.64
CA GLY A 51 -19.22 -13.38 14.00
C GLY A 51 -18.32 -14.14 13.02
N ILE A 52 -17.05 -13.71 12.83
CA ILE A 52 -16.12 -14.31 11.88
C ILE A 52 -14.89 -14.89 12.62
N CYS A 53 -14.18 -14.04 13.36
CA CYS A 53 -12.94 -14.42 14.05
C CYS A 53 -12.72 -13.56 15.29
N CYS A 54 -11.67 -13.82 16.05
CA CYS A 54 -11.32 -12.92 17.14
C CYS A 54 -10.60 -11.64 16.61
N VAL A 55 -10.76 -10.54 17.33
CA VAL A 55 -10.14 -9.23 17.00
C VAL A 55 -8.63 -9.35 16.83
N SER A 56 -7.97 -10.14 17.68
CA SER A 56 -6.53 -10.36 17.61
C SER A 56 -6.10 -11.05 16.33
N TYR A 57 -6.89 -11.98 15.79
CA TYR A 57 -6.61 -12.63 14.51
C TYR A 57 -6.68 -11.62 13.36
N LEU A 58 -7.77 -10.84 13.29
CA LEU A 58 -7.94 -9.83 12.24
C LEU A 58 -6.81 -8.79 12.29
N SER A 59 -6.45 -8.32 13.49
CA SER A 59 -5.32 -7.40 13.66
C SER A 59 -3.99 -8.01 13.18
N LYS A 60 -3.75 -9.29 13.48
CA LYS A 60 -2.55 -9.99 13.00
C LYS A 60 -2.55 -10.18 11.49
N LEU A 61 -3.71 -10.49 10.90
CA LEU A 61 -3.87 -10.59 9.44
C LEU A 61 -3.52 -9.26 8.77
N GLU A 62 -4.15 -8.17 9.21
CA GLU A 62 -3.94 -6.81 8.66
C GLU A 62 -2.52 -6.26 8.83
N ASN A 63 -1.70 -6.88 9.66
CA ASN A 63 -0.30 -6.49 9.89
C ASN A 63 0.70 -7.59 9.47
N LEU A 64 0.24 -8.58 8.70
CA LEU A 64 1.07 -9.67 8.16
C LEU A 64 1.79 -10.52 9.22
N TYR A 65 1.13 -10.75 10.36
CA TYR A 65 1.61 -11.68 11.39
C TYR A 65 0.97 -13.08 11.31
N VAL A 66 0.21 -13.33 10.24
CA VAL A 66 -0.40 -14.62 9.92
C VAL A 66 0.21 -15.11 8.61
N PRO A 67 0.83 -16.29 8.55
CA PRO A 67 1.51 -16.79 7.35
C PRO A 67 0.54 -17.08 6.20
N SER A 68 -0.68 -17.51 6.53
CA SER A 68 -1.77 -17.73 5.58
C SER A 68 -3.11 -17.39 6.21
N ILE A 69 -4.04 -16.87 5.40
CA ILE A 69 -5.41 -16.64 5.88
C ILE A 69 -6.12 -17.96 6.12
N ASN A 70 -6.98 -18.00 7.15
CA ASN A 70 -7.85 -19.15 7.36
C ASN A 70 -8.94 -19.16 6.29
N GLU A 71 -9.05 -20.31 5.60
CA GLU A 71 -10.02 -20.52 4.50
C GLU A 71 -11.47 -20.39 4.93
N GLU A 72 -11.80 -20.65 6.21
CA GLU A 72 -13.16 -20.48 6.74
C GLU A 72 -13.52 -19.00 6.94
N TYR A 73 -12.54 -18.15 7.26
CA TYR A 73 -12.78 -16.73 7.53
C TYR A 73 -12.84 -15.87 6.26
N LEU A 74 -12.13 -16.29 5.21
CA LEU A 74 -12.04 -15.52 3.97
C LEU A 74 -13.40 -15.25 3.33
N PRO A 75 -14.29 -16.24 3.09
CA PRO A 75 -15.60 -16.00 2.51
C PRO A 75 -16.47 -15.04 3.32
N LEU A 76 -16.40 -15.16 4.67
CA LEU A 76 -17.16 -14.31 5.59
C LEU A 76 -16.65 -12.87 5.60
N LEU A 77 -15.34 -12.67 5.52
CA LEU A 77 -14.74 -11.34 5.37
C LEU A 77 -15.10 -10.73 4.01
N CYS A 78 -15.09 -11.52 2.94
CA CYS A 78 -15.47 -11.09 1.61
C CYS A 78 -16.92 -10.61 1.55
N GLU A 79 -17.83 -11.35 2.18
CA GLU A 79 -19.25 -10.98 2.25
C GLU A 79 -19.44 -9.71 3.07
N LYS A 80 -18.82 -9.64 4.25
CA LYS A 80 -18.99 -8.52 5.17
C LYS A 80 -18.43 -7.20 4.66
N LEU A 81 -17.32 -7.24 3.94
CA LEU A 81 -16.64 -6.08 3.40
C LEU A 81 -16.98 -5.79 1.94
N ASP A 82 -17.77 -6.68 1.30
CA ASP A 82 -18.11 -6.59 -0.14
C ASP A 82 -16.88 -6.50 -1.04
N ILE A 83 -15.93 -7.45 -0.87
CA ILE A 83 -14.63 -7.44 -1.56
C ILE A 83 -14.44 -8.61 -2.54
N LYS A 84 -15.51 -9.31 -2.91
CA LYS A 84 -15.41 -10.48 -3.81
C LYS A 84 -14.86 -10.11 -5.19
N GLU A 85 -15.27 -8.97 -5.73
CA GLU A 85 -14.79 -8.51 -7.04
C GLU A 85 -13.33 -8.09 -6.98
N GLU A 86 -12.91 -7.44 -5.91
CA GLU A 86 -11.52 -7.03 -5.71
C GLU A 86 -10.58 -8.23 -5.65
N LEU A 87 -10.98 -9.31 -5.00
CA LEU A 87 -10.18 -10.54 -4.87
C LEU A 87 -10.12 -11.36 -6.17
N SER A 88 -11.10 -11.21 -7.07
CA SER A 88 -11.10 -11.90 -8.36
C SER A 88 -10.11 -11.30 -9.37
N LYS A 89 -9.59 -10.12 -9.09
CA LYS A 89 -8.67 -9.40 -9.97
C LYS A 89 -7.22 -9.80 -9.70
N SER A 90 -6.40 -9.78 -10.75
CA SER A 90 -4.97 -10.07 -10.61
C SER A 90 -4.26 -8.95 -9.86
N PHE A 91 -3.48 -9.31 -8.87
CA PHE A 91 -2.62 -8.36 -8.15
C PHE A 91 -1.42 -7.93 -8.99
N VAL A 92 -0.98 -6.71 -8.77
CA VAL A 92 0.20 -6.14 -9.43
C VAL A 92 1.46 -6.83 -8.90
N SER A 93 2.25 -7.42 -9.80
CA SER A 93 3.50 -8.08 -9.41
C SER A 93 4.61 -7.06 -9.10
N GLU A 94 5.58 -7.47 -8.27
CA GLU A 94 6.79 -6.69 -7.98
C GLU A 94 7.54 -6.27 -9.25
N GLU A 95 7.51 -7.11 -10.27
CA GLU A 95 8.14 -6.82 -11.57
C GLU A 95 7.45 -5.64 -12.28
N VAL A 96 6.12 -5.59 -12.26
CA VAL A 96 5.34 -4.49 -12.86
C VAL A 96 5.58 -3.20 -12.08
N LEU A 97 5.57 -3.25 -10.74
CA LEU A 97 5.89 -2.10 -9.90
C LEU A 97 7.31 -1.58 -10.16
N SER A 98 8.31 -2.46 -10.27
CA SER A 98 9.68 -2.10 -10.61
C SER A 98 9.78 -1.44 -11.99
N LYS A 99 9.05 -1.96 -12.99
CA LYS A 99 9.00 -1.37 -14.34
C LYS A 99 8.39 0.04 -14.33
N ALA A 100 7.32 0.24 -13.56
CA ALA A 100 6.69 1.55 -13.41
C ALA A 100 7.63 2.56 -12.75
N PHE A 101 8.30 2.14 -11.67
CA PHE A 101 9.28 2.96 -10.98
C PHE A 101 10.44 3.37 -11.91
N LYS A 102 11.03 2.41 -12.63
CA LYS A 102 12.07 2.69 -13.63
C LYS A 102 11.57 3.63 -14.74
N ALA A 103 10.35 3.45 -15.21
CA ALA A 103 9.76 4.31 -16.24
C ALA A 103 9.62 5.75 -15.74
N TYR A 104 9.16 5.96 -14.51
CA TYR A 104 9.03 7.27 -13.89
C TYR A 104 10.39 8.00 -13.78
N PHE A 105 11.37 7.38 -13.14
CA PHE A 105 12.68 7.98 -12.92
C PHE A 105 13.56 8.10 -14.19
N SER A 106 13.21 7.37 -15.25
CA SER A 106 13.83 7.53 -16.58
C SER A 106 13.04 8.51 -17.48
N HIS A 107 12.04 9.22 -16.94
CA HIS A 107 11.18 10.16 -17.67
C HIS A 107 10.43 9.54 -18.87
N LYS A 108 10.23 8.21 -18.86
CA LYS A 108 9.49 7.47 -19.90
C LYS A 108 8.00 7.44 -19.56
N TYR A 109 7.37 8.61 -19.56
CA TYR A 109 5.99 8.77 -19.09
C TYR A 109 4.92 8.07 -19.95
N ASP A 110 5.18 7.87 -21.25
CA ASP A 110 4.28 7.08 -22.10
C ASP A 110 4.24 5.62 -21.65
N ARG A 111 5.41 5.03 -21.34
CA ARG A 111 5.49 3.67 -20.81
C ARG A 111 4.86 3.56 -19.43
N LEU A 112 5.02 4.58 -18.57
CA LEU A 112 4.35 4.62 -17.27
C LEU A 112 2.83 4.67 -17.43
N LYS A 113 2.35 5.42 -18.42
CA LYS A 113 0.92 5.48 -18.77
C LYS A 113 0.40 4.11 -19.21
N GLU A 114 1.10 3.42 -20.11
CA GLU A 114 0.73 2.05 -20.54
C GLU A 114 0.62 1.09 -19.35
N ILE A 115 1.59 1.14 -18.42
CA ILE A 115 1.56 0.32 -17.21
C ILE A 115 0.34 0.70 -16.34
N TYR A 116 0.12 1.98 -16.10
CA TYR A 116 -1.01 2.48 -15.32
C TYR A 116 -2.35 2.04 -15.93
N GLU A 117 -2.53 2.15 -17.24
CA GLU A 117 -3.75 1.75 -17.95
C GLU A 117 -3.96 0.22 -18.00
N SER A 118 -2.86 -0.54 -17.86
CA SER A 118 -2.93 -2.01 -17.80
C SER A 118 -3.33 -2.56 -16.43
N ILE A 119 -3.28 -1.71 -15.39
CA ILE A 119 -3.71 -2.09 -14.04
C ILE A 119 -5.23 -1.97 -13.99
N ASP A 120 -5.89 -3.09 -13.69
CA ASP A 120 -7.34 -3.11 -13.54
C ASP A 120 -7.73 -2.34 -12.27
N ALA A 121 -8.24 -1.12 -12.47
CA ALA A 121 -8.23 0.00 -11.53
C ALA A 121 -9.17 -0.03 -10.32
N PRO A 122 -9.99 -1.02 -9.95
CA PRO A 122 -10.65 -0.90 -8.66
C PRO A 122 -10.03 -1.71 -7.52
N CYS A 123 -8.92 -2.40 -7.76
CA CYS A 123 -8.21 -3.09 -6.69
C CYS A 123 -7.16 -2.20 -6.04
N PHE A 124 -7.44 -1.72 -4.83
CA PHE A 124 -6.47 -0.97 -4.07
C PHE A 124 -5.50 -1.92 -3.37
N SER A 125 -4.26 -1.96 -3.86
CA SER A 125 -3.12 -2.60 -3.21
C SER A 125 -1.96 -1.61 -3.09
N ALA A 126 -0.96 -1.93 -2.28
CA ALA A 126 0.22 -1.08 -2.16
C ALA A 126 0.87 -0.84 -3.53
N SER A 127 1.09 -1.88 -4.30
CA SER A 127 1.72 -1.78 -5.62
C SER A 127 0.89 -0.95 -6.61
N SER A 128 -0.43 -1.17 -6.69
CA SER A 128 -1.31 -0.38 -7.57
C SER A 128 -1.38 1.09 -7.14
N GLY A 129 -1.48 1.36 -5.85
CA GLY A 129 -1.49 2.71 -5.30
C GLY A 129 -0.20 3.47 -5.60
N ILE A 130 0.97 2.84 -5.41
CA ILE A 130 2.28 3.44 -5.72
C ILE A 130 2.38 3.78 -7.22
N ILE A 131 2.00 2.86 -8.12
CA ILE A 131 2.02 3.12 -9.57
C ILE A 131 1.10 4.28 -9.93
N THR A 132 -0.10 4.31 -9.34
CA THR A 132 -1.04 5.41 -9.55
C THR A 132 -0.45 6.75 -9.08
N CYS A 133 0.19 6.78 -7.91
CA CYS A 133 0.89 7.98 -7.44
C CYS A 133 1.97 8.45 -8.42
N LEU A 134 2.84 7.55 -8.89
CA LEU A 134 3.89 7.89 -9.86
C LEU A 134 3.29 8.48 -11.15
N TYR A 135 2.19 7.90 -11.63
CA TYR A 135 1.48 8.42 -12.80
C TYR A 135 0.87 9.80 -12.53
N MET A 136 0.22 10.01 -11.39
CA MET A 136 -0.35 11.31 -11.00
C MET A 136 0.75 12.37 -10.80
N LEU A 137 1.90 12.00 -10.22
CA LEU A 137 3.08 12.87 -10.12
C LEU A 137 3.59 13.28 -11.52
N SER A 138 3.61 12.37 -12.49
CA SER A 138 4.00 12.68 -13.87
C SER A 138 3.06 13.68 -14.54
N LYS A 139 1.82 13.80 -14.06
CA LYS A 139 0.80 14.75 -14.51
C LYS A 139 0.68 16.01 -13.64
N ASN A 140 1.53 16.14 -12.61
CA ASN A 140 1.45 17.20 -11.61
C ASN A 140 0.08 17.27 -10.88
N ASN A 141 -0.61 16.14 -10.78
CA ASN A 141 -1.88 16.04 -10.06
C ASN A 141 -1.64 15.72 -8.57
N TYR A 142 -1.25 16.75 -7.81
CA TYR A 142 -0.86 16.59 -6.40
C TYR A 142 -2.05 16.28 -5.48
N THR A 143 -3.25 16.71 -5.84
CA THR A 143 -4.47 16.42 -5.06
C THR A 143 -4.73 14.92 -5.02
N SER A 144 -4.78 14.28 -6.20
CA SER A 144 -4.97 12.83 -6.29
C SER A 144 -3.82 12.05 -5.64
N CYS A 145 -2.57 12.54 -5.75
CA CYS A 145 -1.44 11.93 -5.03
C CYS A 145 -1.67 11.91 -3.52
N ASN A 146 -2.12 13.02 -2.93
CA ASN A 146 -2.35 13.11 -1.50
C ASN A 146 -3.44 12.14 -1.03
N GLU A 147 -4.54 12.00 -1.76
CA GLU A 147 -5.61 11.06 -1.44
C GLU A 147 -5.12 9.60 -1.46
N ILE A 148 -4.31 9.25 -2.47
CA ILE A 148 -3.74 7.91 -2.60
C ILE A 148 -2.73 7.65 -1.49
N PHE A 149 -1.89 8.62 -1.14
CA PHE A 149 -0.93 8.48 -0.03
C PHE A 149 -1.64 8.25 1.31
N GLN A 150 -2.76 8.91 1.57
CA GLN A 150 -3.57 8.63 2.76
C GLN A 150 -4.09 7.18 2.77
N SER A 151 -4.55 6.68 1.63
CA SER A 151 -4.99 5.28 1.50
C SER A 151 -3.83 4.29 1.68
N LEU A 152 -2.64 4.61 1.15
CA LEU A 152 -1.43 3.81 1.33
C LEU A 152 -0.96 3.80 2.79
N ASP A 153 -1.06 4.93 3.49
CA ASP A 153 -0.71 5.03 4.90
C ASP A 153 -1.57 4.11 5.77
N VAL A 154 -2.85 3.97 5.45
CA VAL A 154 -3.74 3.02 6.14
C VAL A 154 -3.22 1.59 6.06
N ILE A 155 -2.75 1.16 4.89
CA ILE A 155 -2.31 -0.22 4.65
C ILE A 155 -0.80 -0.45 4.86
N LYS A 156 -0.03 0.56 5.25
CA LYS A 156 1.44 0.44 5.40
C LYS A 156 1.88 -0.75 6.25
N GLY A 157 1.11 -1.08 7.31
CA GLY A 157 1.35 -2.27 8.13
C GLY A 157 1.21 -3.61 7.39
N ALA A 158 0.59 -3.63 6.21
CA ALA A 158 0.45 -4.79 5.34
C ALA A 158 1.37 -4.73 4.10
N MET A 159 2.30 -3.78 4.02
CA MET A 159 3.29 -3.69 2.94
C MET A 159 4.48 -4.59 3.21
N LYS A 160 5.06 -5.16 2.16
CA LYS A 160 6.40 -5.75 2.21
C LYS A 160 7.46 -4.66 2.25
N PHE A 161 8.67 -5.04 2.66
CA PHE A 161 9.83 -4.14 2.68
C PHE A 161 10.00 -3.39 1.36
N TYR A 162 9.92 -4.09 0.24
CA TYR A 162 10.05 -3.50 -1.10
C TYR A 162 8.97 -2.44 -1.39
N GLU A 163 7.70 -2.75 -1.10
CA GLU A 163 6.59 -1.80 -1.31
C GLU A 163 6.71 -0.58 -0.38
N ALA A 164 7.01 -0.83 0.89
CA ALA A 164 7.19 0.24 1.87
C ALA A 164 8.33 1.19 1.47
N SER A 165 9.47 0.65 1.00
CA SER A 165 10.59 1.45 0.52
C SER A 165 10.21 2.29 -0.70
N LEU A 166 9.52 1.71 -1.69
CA LEU A 166 9.07 2.45 -2.86
C LEU A 166 7.98 3.49 -2.53
N PHE A 167 7.16 3.21 -1.54
CA PHE A 167 6.19 4.19 -1.03
C PHE A 167 6.91 5.43 -0.45
N ILE A 168 7.95 5.23 0.38
CA ILE A 168 8.74 6.33 0.92
C ILE A 168 9.40 7.14 -0.21
N TYR A 169 9.96 6.50 -1.23
CA TYR A 169 10.50 7.21 -2.38
C TYR A 169 9.44 8.04 -3.12
N ALA A 170 8.23 7.50 -3.30
CA ALA A 170 7.15 8.24 -3.95
C ALA A 170 6.69 9.46 -3.12
N VAL A 171 6.63 9.33 -1.80
CA VAL A 171 6.32 10.44 -0.86
C VAL A 171 7.42 11.49 -0.89
N SER A 172 8.70 11.08 -0.89
CA SER A 172 9.84 11.98 -0.97
C SER A 172 9.83 12.78 -2.27
N GLU A 173 9.57 12.14 -3.40
CA GLU A 173 9.44 12.79 -4.71
C GLU A 173 8.29 13.81 -4.73
N TYR A 174 7.15 13.46 -4.12
CA TYR A 174 6.03 14.38 -3.95
C TYR A 174 6.45 15.63 -3.14
N SER A 175 7.13 15.44 -2.01
CA SER A 175 7.62 16.53 -1.17
C SER A 175 8.63 17.42 -1.91
N ILE A 176 9.54 16.84 -2.72
CA ILE A 176 10.47 17.59 -3.58
C ILE A 176 9.69 18.46 -4.58
N ARG A 177 8.66 17.91 -5.23
CA ARG A 177 7.83 18.64 -6.19
C ARG A 177 7.07 19.81 -5.57
N LEU A 178 6.77 19.74 -4.30
CA LEU A 178 6.16 20.81 -3.52
C LEU A 178 7.18 21.78 -2.89
N ASN A 179 8.47 21.65 -3.23
CA ASN A 179 9.59 22.40 -2.65
C ASN A 179 9.77 22.19 -1.13
N ASN A 180 9.26 21.08 -0.60
CA ASN A 180 9.41 20.71 0.81
C ASN A 180 10.63 19.78 1.00
N TYR A 181 11.82 20.32 0.73
CA TYR A 181 13.06 19.57 0.70
C TYR A 181 13.47 19.00 2.06
N LYS A 182 13.10 19.68 3.15
CA LYS A 182 13.39 19.19 4.50
C LYS A 182 12.66 17.88 4.78
N GLU A 183 11.37 17.84 4.52
CA GLU A 183 10.54 16.66 4.71
C GLU A 183 11.00 15.51 3.78
N ALA A 184 11.30 15.81 2.52
CA ALA A 184 11.83 14.84 1.58
C ALA A 184 13.14 14.19 2.09
N TYR A 185 14.05 15.00 2.63
CA TYR A 185 15.29 14.52 3.22
C TYR A 185 15.05 13.63 4.44
N GLU A 186 14.14 14.02 5.33
CA GLU A 186 13.78 13.26 6.52
C GLU A 186 13.18 11.87 6.15
N PHE A 187 12.40 11.78 5.09
CA PHE A 187 11.91 10.49 4.58
C PHE A 187 13.05 9.61 4.05
N LEU A 188 14.00 10.17 3.31
CA LEU A 188 15.06 9.39 2.66
C LEU A 188 16.15 8.93 3.62
N ILE A 189 16.57 9.77 4.59
CA ILE A 189 17.63 9.41 5.53
C ILE A 189 17.23 8.22 6.40
N ASN A 190 15.96 8.11 6.73
CA ASN A 190 15.44 6.98 7.51
C ASN A 190 15.43 5.65 6.72
N LEU A 191 15.61 5.67 5.39
CA LEU A 191 15.79 4.46 4.60
C LEU A 191 17.24 3.94 4.62
N ASP A 192 18.22 4.86 4.68
CA ASP A 192 19.65 4.47 4.68
C ASP A 192 20.04 3.78 5.99
N ASP A 193 19.35 4.09 7.11
CA ASP A 193 19.59 3.48 8.42
C ASP A 193 19.09 2.02 8.51
N ILE A 194 18.37 1.51 7.48
CA ILE A 194 17.77 0.17 7.48
C ILE A 194 18.63 -0.85 6.70
N ASN A 195 19.58 -0.41 5.91
CA ASN A 195 20.51 -1.25 5.13
C ASN A 195 21.80 -1.51 5.89
#